data_fa67de04ab9fc5a855ed24ae619c227a
#
_entry.id   fa67de04ab9fc5a855ed24ae619c227a
#
_cell.length_a   1.000
_cell.length_b   1.000
_cell.length_c   1.000
_cell.angle_alpha   90.00
_cell.angle_beta   90.00
_cell.angle_gamma   90.00
#
_symmetry.space_group_name_H-M   'P 1'
#
loop_
_entity.id
_entity.type
_entity.pdbx_description
1 polymer ?
#
loop_
_entity_poly.entity_id
_entity_poly.type
_entity_poly.pdbx_seq_one_letter_code
_entity_poly.pdbx_strand_id
1 'polypeptide(L)'
;MQQKFDEIACDIEAGRTAEALEKARRLHAAEGADKARLYYLEGRAYMKRSQWTEAIGCFLKSEELDPEGPAAESKRMLQDILDFYNKDMYNQ
;
A
#
# COMPACT_ATOMS: atom_id res chain seq x y z
N MET A 1 5.94 16.06 -9.29
CA MET A 1 5.13 14.93 -8.73
C MET A 1 6.00 13.73 -8.36
N GLN A 2 6.95 13.36 -9.23
CA GLN A 2 7.87 12.25 -8.92
C GLN A 2 8.64 12.45 -7.62
N GLN A 3 9.13 13.67 -7.39
CA GLN A 3 9.87 13.99 -6.17
C GLN A 3 9.02 13.74 -4.92
N LYS A 4 7.75 14.06 -4.98
CA LYS A 4 6.84 13.83 -3.85
C LYS A 4 6.61 12.36 -3.59
N PHE A 5 6.52 11.55 -4.64
CA PHE A 5 6.45 10.10 -4.49
C PHE A 5 7.71 9.54 -3.84
N ASP A 6 8.87 10.06 -4.25
CA ASP A 6 10.14 9.64 -3.66
C ASP A 6 10.21 9.99 -2.17
N GLU A 7 9.70 11.16 -1.78
CA GLU A 7 9.64 11.54 -0.37
C GLU A 7 8.78 10.58 0.44
N ILE A 8 7.62 10.21 -0.10
CA ILE A 8 6.72 9.27 0.56
C ILE A 8 7.41 7.91 0.71
N ALA A 9 8.04 7.42 -0.36
CA ALA A 9 8.75 6.16 -0.31
C ALA A 9 9.87 6.18 0.74
N CYS A 10 10.62 7.27 0.82
CA CYS A 10 11.66 7.43 1.83
C CYS A 10 11.10 7.41 3.24
N ASP A 11 9.97 8.08 3.45
CA ASP A 11 9.32 8.09 4.77
C ASP A 11 8.91 6.68 5.18
N ILE A 12 8.37 5.90 4.22
CA ILE A 12 7.97 4.52 4.49
C ILE A 12 9.18 3.68 4.89
N GLU A 13 10.26 3.78 4.13
CA GLU A 13 11.48 3.01 4.42
C GLU A 13 12.08 3.38 5.77
N ALA A 14 11.95 4.64 6.17
CA ALA A 14 12.46 5.13 7.44
C ALA A 14 11.52 4.84 8.61
N GLY A 15 10.35 4.27 8.35
CA GLY A 15 9.37 3.98 9.39
C GLY A 15 8.46 5.15 9.74
N ARG A 16 8.57 6.26 9.03
CA ARG A 16 7.71 7.43 9.25
C ARG A 16 6.38 7.26 8.49
N THR A 17 5.63 6.23 8.89
CA THR A 17 4.42 5.84 8.17
C THR A 17 3.28 6.84 8.29
N ALA A 18 3.12 7.47 9.46
CA ALA A 18 2.07 8.49 9.63
C ALA A 18 2.32 9.68 8.71
N GLU A 19 3.56 10.11 8.59
CA GLU A 19 3.94 11.22 7.72
C GLU A 19 3.73 10.85 6.25
N ALA A 20 4.11 9.61 5.88
CA ALA A 20 3.92 9.12 4.52
C ALA A 20 2.44 9.09 4.15
N LEU A 21 1.58 8.61 5.04
CA LEU A 21 0.15 8.53 4.80
C LEU A 21 -0.46 9.94 4.66
N GLU A 22 -0.01 10.89 5.47
CA GLU A 22 -0.51 12.26 5.37
C GLU A 22 -0.10 12.91 4.06
N LYS A 23 1.13 12.71 3.63
CA LYS A 23 1.59 13.22 2.34
C LYS A 23 0.80 12.61 1.19
N ALA A 24 0.55 11.29 1.25
CA ALA A 24 -0.24 10.62 0.22
C ALA A 24 -1.67 11.17 0.19
N ARG A 25 -2.26 11.39 1.36
CA ARG A 25 -3.62 11.96 1.44
C ARG A 25 -3.69 13.31 0.74
N ARG A 26 -2.70 14.16 0.95
CA ARG A 26 -2.65 15.48 0.31
C ARG A 26 -2.53 15.36 -1.20
N LEU A 27 -1.73 14.41 -1.67
CA LEU A 27 -1.56 14.22 -3.11
C LEU A 27 -2.81 13.66 -3.78
N HIS A 28 -3.62 12.86 -3.05
CA HIS A 28 -4.90 12.38 -3.59
C HIS A 28 -5.83 13.54 -3.96
N ALA A 29 -5.74 14.65 -3.25
CA ALA A 29 -6.57 15.82 -3.51
C ALA A 29 -6.08 16.63 -4.70
N ALA A 30 -4.86 16.39 -5.19
CA ALA A 30 -4.28 17.13 -6.31
C ALA A 30 -4.84 16.60 -7.63
N GLU A 31 -5.16 17.53 -8.56
CA GLU A 31 -5.60 17.16 -9.89
C GLU A 31 -4.45 16.48 -10.64
N GLY A 32 -4.78 15.45 -11.40
CA GLY A 32 -3.81 14.75 -12.22
C GLY A 32 -2.86 13.85 -11.44
N ALA A 33 -3.13 13.60 -10.16
CA ALA A 33 -2.30 12.72 -9.36
C ALA A 33 -2.40 11.28 -9.86
N ASP A 34 -1.27 10.57 -9.84
CA ASP A 34 -1.22 9.14 -10.16
C ASP A 34 -1.76 8.36 -8.96
N LYS A 35 -3.07 8.13 -8.97
CA LYS A 35 -3.74 7.50 -7.83
C LYS A 35 -3.35 6.04 -7.65
N ALA A 36 -3.08 5.33 -8.74
CA ALA A 36 -2.61 3.95 -8.64
C ALA A 36 -1.32 3.88 -7.83
N ARG A 37 -0.40 4.77 -8.11
CA ARG A 37 0.87 4.81 -7.41
C ARG A 37 0.71 5.24 -5.95
N LEU A 38 -0.20 6.19 -5.70
CA LEU A 38 -0.50 6.64 -4.34
C LEU A 38 -1.08 5.51 -3.50
N TYR A 39 -2.04 4.77 -4.03
CA TYR A 39 -2.62 3.64 -3.30
C TYR A 39 -1.57 2.57 -3.04
N TYR A 40 -0.68 2.33 -3.99
CA TYR A 40 0.40 1.36 -3.78
C TYR A 40 1.30 1.79 -2.62
N LEU A 41 1.69 3.06 -2.58
CA LEU A 41 2.54 3.58 -1.50
C LEU A 41 1.82 3.54 -0.16
N GLU A 42 0.53 3.88 -0.14
CA GLU A 42 -0.26 3.77 1.09
C GLU A 42 -0.32 2.33 1.58
N GLY A 43 -0.51 1.38 0.66
CA GLY A 43 -0.49 -0.03 1.02
C GLY A 43 0.82 -0.44 1.67
N ARG A 44 1.94 0.02 1.14
CA ARG A 44 3.24 -0.26 1.71
C ARG A 44 3.39 0.34 3.10
N ALA A 45 2.87 1.55 3.32
CA ALA A 45 2.91 2.18 4.63
C ALA A 45 2.11 1.38 5.65
N TYR A 46 0.92 0.92 5.27
CA TYR A 46 0.11 0.08 6.16
C TYR A 46 0.80 -1.25 6.45
N MET A 47 1.48 -1.84 5.47
CA MET A 47 2.25 -3.06 5.71
C MET A 47 3.33 -2.86 6.77
N LYS A 48 4.03 -1.73 6.72
CA LYS A 48 5.03 -1.39 7.73
C LYS A 48 4.43 -1.32 9.13
N ARG A 49 3.16 -0.95 9.22
CA ARG A 49 2.44 -0.85 10.49
C ARG A 49 1.76 -2.16 10.88
N SER A 50 1.94 -3.19 10.09
CA SER A 50 1.27 -4.48 10.27
C SER A 50 -0.26 -4.38 10.20
N GLN A 51 -0.77 -3.38 9.50
CA GLN A 51 -2.19 -3.21 9.26
C GLN A 51 -2.55 -3.86 7.93
N TRP A 52 -2.68 -5.18 7.96
CA TRP A 52 -2.76 -6.02 6.76
C TRP A 52 -4.05 -5.79 5.97
N THR A 53 -5.17 -5.64 6.65
CA THR A 53 -6.46 -5.41 6.00
C THR A 53 -6.46 -4.10 5.22
N GLU A 54 -5.96 -3.04 5.82
CA GLU A 54 -5.85 -1.74 5.18
C GLU A 54 -4.89 -1.79 4.00
N ALA A 55 -3.78 -2.53 4.16
CA ALA A 55 -2.80 -2.68 3.09
C ALA A 55 -3.41 -3.37 1.87
N ILE A 56 -4.13 -4.47 2.09
CA ILE A 56 -4.79 -5.18 0.99
C ILE A 56 -5.80 -4.28 0.28
N GLY A 57 -6.59 -3.52 1.05
CA GLY A 57 -7.56 -2.59 0.47
C GLY A 57 -6.90 -1.57 -0.44
N CYS A 58 -5.76 -1.03 -0.03
CA CYS A 58 -5.01 -0.07 -0.86
C CYS A 58 -4.45 -0.73 -2.11
N PHE A 59 -3.88 -1.93 -1.98
CA PHE A 59 -3.35 -2.65 -3.13
C PHE A 59 -4.43 -3.02 -4.13
N LEU A 60 -5.64 -3.38 -3.65
CA LEU A 60 -6.76 -3.66 -4.53
C LEU A 60 -7.14 -2.44 -5.36
N LYS A 61 -7.21 -1.27 -4.72
CA LYS A 61 -7.53 -0.03 -5.43
C LYS A 61 -6.45 0.31 -6.45
N SER A 62 -5.19 0.12 -6.10
CA SER A 62 -4.09 0.36 -7.02
C SER A 62 -4.15 -0.58 -8.22
N GLU A 63 -4.43 -1.86 -7.98
CA GLU A 63 -4.55 -2.87 -9.03
C GLU A 63 -5.71 -2.55 -9.98
N GLU A 64 -6.83 -2.07 -9.44
CA GLU A 64 -7.97 -1.69 -10.28
C GLU A 64 -7.60 -0.56 -11.24
N LEU A 65 -6.79 0.38 -10.78
CA LEU A 65 -6.38 1.52 -11.59
C LEU A 65 -5.22 1.19 -12.53
N ASP A 66 -4.35 0.26 -12.13
CA ASP A 66 -3.20 -0.15 -12.92
C ASP A 66 -2.93 -1.64 -12.69
N PRO A 67 -3.61 -2.52 -13.44
CA PRO A 67 -3.44 -3.97 -13.25
C PRO A 67 -2.03 -4.49 -13.52
N GLU A 68 -1.23 -3.75 -14.28
CA GLU A 68 0.14 -4.15 -14.62
C GLU A 68 1.17 -3.55 -13.66
N GLY A 69 0.72 -2.78 -12.68
CA GLY A 69 1.61 -2.17 -11.70
C GLY A 69 2.04 -3.15 -10.62
N PRO A 70 2.85 -2.67 -9.68
CA PRO A 70 3.43 -3.54 -8.64
C PRO A 70 2.44 -3.98 -7.57
N ALA A 71 1.25 -3.36 -7.50
CA ALA A 71 0.30 -3.65 -6.43
C ALA A 71 -0.24 -5.07 -6.48
N ALA A 72 -0.45 -5.62 -7.68
CA ALA A 72 -0.98 -6.97 -7.84
C ALA A 72 -0.07 -8.00 -7.17
N GLU A 73 1.24 -7.87 -7.39
CA GLU A 73 2.22 -8.78 -6.80
C GLU A 73 2.29 -8.60 -5.28
N SER A 74 2.29 -7.36 -4.82
CA SER A 74 2.32 -7.07 -3.39
C SER A 74 1.09 -7.62 -2.68
N LYS A 75 -0.08 -7.47 -3.30
CA LYS A 75 -1.32 -8.02 -2.77
C LYS A 75 -1.24 -9.54 -2.65
N ARG A 76 -0.72 -10.20 -3.69
CA ARG A 76 -0.60 -11.65 -3.70
C ARG A 76 0.32 -12.13 -2.59
N MET A 77 1.47 -11.48 -2.43
CA MET A 77 2.42 -11.81 -1.36
C MET A 77 1.76 -11.68 0.01
N LEU A 78 1.03 -10.59 0.21
CA LEU A 78 0.38 -10.35 1.48
C LEU A 78 -0.73 -11.36 1.76
N GLN A 79 -1.50 -11.73 0.74
CA GLN A 79 -2.53 -12.76 0.86
C GLN A 79 -1.90 -14.11 1.22
N ASP A 80 -0.77 -14.46 0.63
CA ASP A 80 -0.07 -15.69 0.96
C ASP A 80 0.37 -15.70 2.42
N ILE A 81 0.88 -14.58 2.92
CA ILE A 81 1.28 -14.45 4.32
C ILE A 81 0.07 -14.63 5.23
N LEU A 82 -1.04 -13.98 4.92
CA LEU A 82 -2.25 -14.07 5.73
C LEU A 82 -2.85 -15.47 5.69
N ASP A 83 -2.82 -16.11 4.53
CA ASP A 83 -3.32 -17.50 4.41
C ASP A 83 -2.48 -18.44 5.27
N PHE A 84 -1.18 -18.23 5.30
CA PHE A 84 -0.29 -19.03 6.14
C PHE A 84 -0.65 -18.89 7.62
N TYR A 85 -0.88 -17.65 8.09
CA TYR A 85 -1.23 -17.43 9.49
C TYR A 85 -2.63 -17.89 9.82
N ASN A 86 -3.57 -17.78 8.89
CA ASN A 86 -4.96 -18.17 9.12
C ASN A 86 -5.21 -19.66 8.94
N LYS A 87 -4.28 -20.36 8.34
CA LYS A 87 -4.42 -21.79 8.04
C LYS A 87 -4.71 -22.60 9.30
N ASP A 88 -4.03 -22.29 10.39
CA ASP A 88 -4.21 -22.98 11.66
C ASP A 88 -5.59 -22.70 12.27
N MET A 89 -6.13 -21.51 12.01
CA MET A 89 -7.46 -21.14 12.50
C MET A 89 -8.56 -21.92 11.81
N TYR A 90 -8.39 -22.19 10.52
CA TYR A 90 -9.39 -22.91 9.76
C TYR A 90 -9.37 -24.42 9.99
N ASN A 91 -8.29 -24.93 10.53
CA ASN A 91 -8.10 -26.37 10.72
C ASN A 91 -8.42 -26.84 12.15
N GLN A 92 -9.00 -25.98 12.95
CA GLN A 92 -9.36 -26.35 14.33
C GLN A 92 -10.69 -27.03 14.43
#